data_f659729708dab37e275ffd8e4878eb8b
#
_entry.id   f659729708dab37e275ffd8e4878eb8b
#
_cell.length_a   1.000
_cell.length_b   1.000
_cell.length_c   1.000
_cell.angle_alpha   90.00
_cell.angle_beta   90.00
_cell.angle_gamma   90.00
#
_symmetry.space_group_name_H-M   'P 1'
#
loop_
_entity.id
_entity.type
_entity.pdbx_description
1 polymer ?
#
loop_
_entity_poly.entity_id
_entity_poly.type
_entity_poly.pdbx_seq_one_letter_code
_entity_poly.pdbx_strand_id
1 'polypeptide(L)' 'NITCTKEYMPVCGCDGITYGNDCVAEASGVKSWTEGSCDEN' A
#
# COMPACT_ATOMS: atom_id res chain seq x y z
N ASN A 1 -11.48 -5.76 11.12
CA ASN A 1 -11.85 -4.57 10.36
C ASN A 1 -10.87 -3.44 10.56
N ILE A 2 -10.21 -3.08 9.50
CA ILE A 2 -9.25 -2.00 9.54
C ILE A 2 -9.87 -0.77 8.89
N THR A 3 -9.93 0.31 9.65
CA THR A 3 -10.41 1.57 9.11
C THR A 3 -9.20 2.39 8.71
N CYS A 4 -9.04 2.59 7.43
CA CYS A 4 -7.89 3.32 6.92
C CYS A 4 -8.21 4.79 6.76
N THR A 5 -7.22 5.63 7.01
CA THR A 5 -7.37 7.05 6.74
C THR A 5 -7.32 7.25 5.22
N LYS A 6 -7.77 8.42 4.78
CA LYS A 6 -7.78 8.74 3.36
C LYS A 6 -6.49 9.40 2.91
N GLU A 7 -5.49 9.35 3.74
CA GLU A 7 -4.20 9.93 3.43
C GLU A 7 -3.58 9.17 2.26
N TYR A 8 -3.14 9.89 1.26
CA TYR A 8 -2.56 9.26 0.09
C TYR A 8 -1.04 9.25 0.23
N MET A 9 -0.50 8.09 0.58
CA MET A 9 0.93 7.87 0.67
C MET A 9 1.21 6.53 0.03
N PRO A 10 1.34 6.49 -1.30
CA PRO A 10 1.35 5.22 -2.03
C PRO A 10 2.50 4.33 -1.62
N VAL A 11 2.22 3.05 -1.62
CA VAL A 11 3.22 2.02 -1.33
C VAL A 11 3.10 0.95 -2.40
N CYS A 12 4.22 0.31 -2.69
CA CYS A 12 4.23 -0.81 -3.63
C CYS A 12 4.22 -2.09 -2.83
N GLY A 13 3.14 -2.85 -2.95
CA GLY A 13 3.03 -4.12 -2.26
C GLY A 13 3.95 -5.16 -2.84
N CYS A 14 4.25 -6.19 -2.04
CA CYS A 14 5.12 -7.26 -2.51
C CYS A 14 4.50 -8.05 -3.64
N ASP A 15 3.21 -7.84 -3.91
CA ASP A 15 2.52 -8.46 -5.02
C ASP A 15 2.63 -7.64 -6.31
N GLY A 16 3.33 -6.52 -6.28
CA GLY A 16 3.50 -5.68 -7.46
C GLY A 16 2.37 -4.71 -7.70
N ILE A 17 1.51 -4.52 -6.71
CA ILE A 17 0.36 -3.64 -6.84
C ILE A 17 0.58 -2.40 -5.97
N THR A 18 0.29 -1.23 -6.54
CA THR A 18 0.38 0.02 -5.81
C THR A 18 -0.89 0.22 -5.00
N TYR A 19 -0.72 0.51 -3.73
CA TYR A 19 -1.84 0.79 -2.82
C TYR A 19 -1.79 2.25 -2.40
N GLY A 20 -2.94 2.79 -2.05
CA GLY A 20 -3.04 4.21 -1.71
C GLY A 20 -2.30 4.60 -0.44
N ASN A 21 -2.12 3.64 0.48
CA ASN A 21 -1.30 3.83 1.67
C ASN A 21 -1.03 2.46 2.28
N ASP A 22 -0.20 2.44 3.31
CA ASP A 22 0.18 1.18 3.92
C ASP A 22 -1.01 0.50 4.59
N CYS A 23 -1.93 1.27 5.12
CA CYS A 23 -3.12 0.71 5.73
C CYS A 23 -3.93 -0.08 4.71
N VAL A 24 -4.09 0.49 3.51
CA VAL A 24 -4.82 -0.18 2.44
C VAL A 24 -4.10 -1.45 2.03
N ALA A 25 -2.78 -1.40 1.94
CA ALA A 25 -2.00 -2.58 1.59
C ALA A 25 -2.22 -3.68 2.62
N GLU A 26 -2.15 -3.33 3.87
CA GLU A 26 -2.34 -4.32 4.94
C GLU A 26 -3.75 -4.89 4.90
N ALA A 27 -4.74 -4.03 4.69
CA ALA A 27 -6.13 -4.47 4.64
C ALA A 27 -6.37 -5.41 3.46
N SER A 28 -5.57 -5.29 2.42
CA SER A 28 -5.69 -6.16 1.25
C SER A 28 -4.96 -7.49 1.42
N GLY A 29 -4.29 -7.67 2.55
CA GLY A 29 -3.59 -8.93 2.81
C GLY A 29 -2.13 -8.92 2.42
N VAL A 30 -1.60 -7.76 2.05
CA VAL A 30 -0.19 -7.64 1.67
C VAL A 30 0.64 -7.68 2.94
N LYS A 31 1.67 -8.51 2.94
CA LYS A 31 2.47 -8.71 4.14
C LYS A 31 3.66 -7.76 4.22
N SER A 32 4.10 -7.25 3.08
CA SER A 32 5.21 -6.30 3.08
C SER A 32 5.05 -5.39 1.88
N TRP A 33 5.61 -4.21 2.01
CA TRP A 33 5.54 -3.21 0.94
C TRP A 33 6.72 -2.27 1.09
N THR A 34 6.97 -1.49 0.03
CA THR A 34 7.96 -0.44 0.06
C THR A 34 7.27 0.88 -0.19
N GLU A 35 7.82 1.94 0.34
CA GLU A 35 7.23 3.26 0.15
C GLU A 35 7.41 3.70 -1.30
N GLY A 36 6.39 4.35 -1.83
CA GLY A 36 6.38 4.79 -3.21
C GLY A 36 5.58 3.84 -4.07
N SER A 37 5.07 4.35 -5.19
CA SER A 37 4.28 3.52 -6.09
C SER A 37 5.20 2.56 -6.83
N CYS A 38 4.60 1.47 -7.34
CA CYS A 38 5.38 0.47 -8.06
C CYS A 38 5.99 1.01 -9.34
N ASP A 39 5.35 2.03 -9.92
CA ASP A 39 5.83 2.62 -11.15
C ASP A 39 7.00 3.54 -10.94
N GLU A 40 7.27 3.91 -9.71
CA GLU A 40 8.28 4.89 -9.40
C GLU A 40 9.63 4.23 -9.30
N ASN A 41 10.60 4.75 -9.99
CA ASN A 41 11.96 4.21 -9.95
C ASN A 41 12.94 5.28 -9.55
#